data_d00aadf49e2b4516a29782fd668768b7
#
_entry.id   d00aadf49e2b4516a29782fd668768b7
#
_cell.length_a   1.000
_cell.length_b   1.000
_cell.length_c   1.000
_cell.angle_alpha   90.00
_cell.angle_beta   90.00
_cell.angle_gamma   90.00
#
_symmetry.space_group_name_H-M   'P 1'
#
loop_
_entity.id
_entity.type
_entity.pdbx_description
1 polymer ?
#
loop_
_entity_poly.entity_id
_entity_poly.type
_entity_poly.pdbx_seq_one_letter_code
_entity_poly.pdbx_strand_id
1 'polypeptide(L)'
;MSDLMGKRIVFIWLLLAFAWVAKSQNYMIKGIVTDSITGEPLPYVAVILKGTTIGATTDLDGAFTLSSSSKVRTLQVSYLGYTEKELKFVPGKAEHLKIQLAPTSINLSEVIIKPGKERYRKKDNPAVTFIKNAIARRESNDPR
;
A
#
# COMPACT_ATOMS: atom_id res chain seq x y z
N MET A 1 -23.56 -0.76 -62.81
CA MET A 1 -23.39 0.21 -61.67
C MET A 1 -24.04 -0.29 -60.38
N SER A 2 -24.87 -1.32 -60.41
CA SER A 2 -25.57 -1.93 -59.23
C SER A 2 -24.69 -2.87 -58.40
N ASP A 3 -23.72 -3.56 -58.98
CA ASP A 3 -22.88 -4.55 -58.28
C ASP A 3 -21.88 -3.96 -57.28
N LEU A 4 -21.42 -2.75 -57.50
CA LEU A 4 -20.50 -2.07 -56.55
C LEU A 4 -21.22 -1.60 -55.26
N MET A 5 -22.49 -1.20 -55.40
CA MET A 5 -23.29 -0.78 -54.22
C MET A 5 -23.64 -1.97 -53.34
N GLY A 6 -24.00 -3.12 -53.92
CA GLY A 6 -24.28 -4.35 -53.18
C GLY A 6 -23.05 -4.85 -52.40
N LYS A 7 -21.88 -4.85 -53.04
CA LYS A 7 -20.63 -5.26 -52.36
C LYS A 7 -20.25 -4.32 -51.20
N ARG A 8 -20.47 -3.02 -51.35
CA ARG A 8 -20.21 -2.03 -50.26
C ARG A 8 -21.17 -2.22 -49.08
N ILE A 9 -22.43 -2.52 -49.35
CA ILE A 9 -23.43 -2.78 -48.30
C ILE A 9 -23.08 -4.06 -47.54
N VAL A 10 -22.70 -5.12 -48.22
CA VAL A 10 -22.27 -6.38 -47.62
C VAL A 10 -21.01 -6.18 -46.75
N PHE A 11 -20.07 -5.37 -47.22
CA PHE A 11 -18.84 -5.06 -46.47
C PHE A 11 -19.13 -4.26 -45.18
N ILE A 12 -20.09 -3.33 -45.23
CA ILE A 12 -20.53 -2.56 -44.06
C ILE A 12 -21.24 -3.48 -43.04
N TRP A 13 -22.07 -4.40 -43.49
CA TRP A 13 -22.74 -5.40 -42.65
C TRP A 13 -21.72 -6.36 -42.00
N LEU A 14 -20.71 -6.74 -42.73
CA LEU A 14 -19.64 -7.61 -42.24
C LEU A 14 -18.77 -6.89 -41.18
N LEU A 15 -18.47 -5.59 -41.35
CA LEU A 15 -17.80 -4.77 -40.37
C LEU A 15 -18.66 -4.54 -39.10
N LEU A 16 -19.98 -4.33 -39.25
CA LEU A 16 -20.90 -4.21 -38.12
C LEU A 16 -21.04 -5.52 -37.33
N ALA A 17 -21.04 -6.67 -38.03
CA ALA A 17 -21.07 -7.99 -37.37
C ALA A 17 -19.79 -8.25 -36.54
N PHE A 18 -18.63 -7.74 -37.00
CA PHE A 18 -17.35 -7.89 -36.29
C PHE A 18 -17.27 -7.02 -35.02
N ALA A 19 -17.98 -5.90 -34.97
CA ALA A 19 -18.01 -5.02 -33.80
C ALA A 19 -18.72 -5.63 -32.57
N TRP A 20 -19.53 -6.66 -32.73
CA TRP A 20 -20.28 -7.31 -31.63
C TRP A 20 -19.48 -8.36 -30.87
N VAL A 21 -18.26 -8.68 -31.26
CA VAL A 21 -17.46 -9.76 -30.65
C VAL A 21 -16.55 -9.27 -29.50
N ALA A 22 -16.45 -7.97 -29.27
CA ALA A 22 -15.67 -7.41 -28.17
C ALA A 22 -16.40 -7.57 -26.81
N LYS A 23 -16.66 -8.81 -26.37
CA LYS A 23 -17.08 -9.07 -25.00
C LYS A 23 -15.87 -8.92 -24.10
N SER A 24 -15.86 -7.87 -23.29
CA SER A 24 -14.96 -7.76 -22.14
C SER A 24 -15.24 -8.94 -21.21
N GLN A 25 -14.32 -9.88 -21.10
CA GLN A 25 -14.44 -11.02 -20.19
C GLN A 25 -14.11 -10.55 -18.78
N ASN A 26 -15.13 -10.28 -17.99
CA ASN A 26 -14.95 -10.10 -16.56
C ASN A 26 -14.65 -11.46 -15.92
N TYR A 27 -13.63 -11.51 -15.09
CA TYR A 27 -13.34 -12.65 -14.24
C TYR A 27 -13.51 -12.27 -12.77
N MET A 28 -13.89 -13.26 -11.99
CA MET A 28 -14.08 -13.11 -10.56
C MET A 28 -12.93 -13.79 -9.82
N ILE A 29 -12.43 -13.12 -8.81
CA ILE A 29 -11.40 -13.62 -7.90
C ILE A 29 -12.01 -13.69 -6.52
N LYS A 30 -12.00 -14.85 -5.90
CA LYS A 30 -12.49 -15.08 -4.55
C LYS A 30 -11.41 -15.75 -3.72
N GLY A 31 -11.40 -15.45 -2.44
CA GLY A 31 -10.45 -16.09 -1.54
C GLY A 31 -10.68 -15.74 -0.09
N ILE A 32 -9.85 -16.32 0.75
CA ILE A 32 -9.82 -16.09 2.19
C ILE A 32 -8.40 -15.71 2.59
N VAL A 33 -8.30 -14.70 3.45
CA VAL A 33 -7.03 -14.25 4.04
C VAL A 33 -7.01 -14.65 5.50
N THR A 34 -5.94 -15.32 5.91
CA THR A 34 -5.74 -15.79 7.28
C THR A 34 -4.37 -15.42 7.80
N ASP A 35 -4.22 -15.38 9.11
CA ASP A 35 -2.92 -15.30 9.78
C ASP A 35 -2.12 -16.59 9.54
N SER A 36 -0.83 -16.49 9.24
CA SER A 36 0.02 -17.64 8.97
C SER A 36 0.42 -18.42 10.22
N ILE A 37 0.30 -17.82 11.41
CA ILE A 37 0.68 -18.42 12.70
C ILE A 37 -0.54 -19.03 13.38
N THR A 38 -1.62 -18.24 13.55
CA THR A 38 -2.83 -18.65 14.27
C THR A 38 -3.83 -19.36 13.38
N GLY A 39 -3.79 -19.12 12.05
CA GLY A 39 -4.78 -19.61 11.11
C GLY A 39 -6.11 -18.86 11.16
N GLU A 40 -6.25 -17.85 12.01
CA GLU A 40 -7.46 -17.06 12.16
C GLU A 40 -7.73 -16.20 10.93
N PRO A 41 -9.00 -16.00 10.55
CA PRO A 41 -9.35 -15.11 9.45
C PRO A 41 -8.99 -13.66 9.78
N LEU A 42 -8.48 -12.95 8.78
CA LEU A 42 -8.10 -11.55 8.92
C LEU A 42 -9.14 -10.64 8.25
N PRO A 43 -9.93 -9.91 9.04
CA PRO A 43 -10.91 -8.97 8.51
C PRO A 43 -10.24 -7.68 8.04
N TYR A 44 -10.89 -6.98 7.12
CA TYR A 44 -10.51 -5.66 6.61
C TYR A 44 -9.12 -5.59 5.95
N VAL A 45 -8.62 -6.70 5.44
CA VAL A 45 -7.39 -6.76 4.65
C VAL A 45 -7.63 -6.14 3.28
N ALA A 46 -6.75 -5.27 2.82
CA ALA A 46 -6.80 -4.71 1.48
C ALA A 46 -6.22 -5.71 0.46
N VAL A 47 -7.01 -6.04 -0.56
CA VAL A 47 -6.65 -6.92 -1.68
C VAL A 47 -6.78 -6.14 -2.97
N ILE A 48 -5.69 -5.83 -3.65
CA ILE A 48 -5.66 -4.93 -4.81
C ILE A 48 -4.99 -5.64 -5.99
N LEU A 49 -5.46 -5.39 -7.20
CA LEU A 49 -4.73 -5.77 -8.41
C LEU A 49 -3.51 -4.85 -8.58
N LYS A 50 -2.32 -5.41 -8.53
CA LYS A 50 -1.06 -4.66 -8.52
C LYS A 50 -0.99 -3.64 -9.66
N GLY A 51 -0.70 -2.37 -9.30
CA GLY A 51 -0.60 -1.28 -10.27
C GLY A 51 -1.94 -0.77 -10.81
N THR A 52 -3.06 -1.12 -10.16
CA THR A 52 -4.40 -0.60 -10.50
C THR A 52 -5.09 -0.06 -9.26
N THR A 53 -6.21 0.62 -9.46
CA THR A 53 -7.12 1.05 -8.38
C THR A 53 -8.21 0.02 -8.08
N ILE A 54 -8.18 -1.15 -8.73
CA ILE A 54 -9.19 -2.18 -8.59
C ILE A 54 -8.83 -3.05 -7.38
N GLY A 55 -9.67 -3.05 -6.37
CA GLY A 55 -9.45 -3.80 -5.13
C GLY A 55 -10.73 -4.14 -4.40
N ALA A 56 -10.58 -4.94 -3.36
CA ALA A 56 -11.62 -5.31 -2.41
C ALA A 56 -11.02 -5.37 -1.01
N THR A 57 -11.89 -5.38 0.00
CA THR A 57 -11.49 -5.58 1.41
C THR A 57 -12.12 -6.88 1.89
N THR A 58 -11.42 -7.62 2.76
CA THR A 58 -11.98 -8.83 3.38
C THR A 58 -13.09 -8.49 4.37
N ASP A 59 -14.08 -9.37 4.46
CA ASP A 59 -15.14 -9.34 5.47
C ASP A 59 -14.64 -9.89 6.84
N LEU A 60 -15.59 -10.08 7.77
CA LEU A 60 -15.29 -10.59 9.13
C LEU A 60 -14.73 -12.01 9.14
N ASP A 61 -15.06 -12.81 8.12
CA ASP A 61 -14.58 -14.18 7.96
C ASP A 61 -13.29 -14.23 7.12
N GLY A 62 -12.69 -13.06 6.86
CA GLY A 62 -11.49 -12.94 6.03
C GLY A 62 -11.72 -13.21 4.55
N ALA A 63 -12.96 -13.34 4.09
CA ALA A 63 -13.28 -13.62 2.71
C ALA A 63 -13.35 -12.33 1.87
N PHE A 64 -12.92 -12.44 0.60
CA PHE A 64 -13.00 -11.34 -0.35
C PHE A 64 -13.53 -11.81 -1.71
N THR A 65 -14.15 -10.90 -2.42
CA THR A 65 -14.59 -11.09 -3.80
C THR A 65 -14.21 -9.87 -4.62
N LEU A 66 -13.46 -10.08 -5.69
CA LEU A 66 -12.99 -9.03 -6.60
C LEU A 66 -13.36 -9.39 -8.02
N SER A 67 -14.03 -8.47 -8.72
CA SER A 67 -14.38 -8.61 -10.14
C SER A 67 -13.53 -7.66 -10.98
N SER A 68 -12.97 -8.15 -12.07
CA SER A 68 -12.13 -7.33 -12.95
C SER A 68 -12.12 -7.84 -14.38
N SER A 69 -11.97 -6.91 -15.32
CA SER A 69 -11.63 -7.17 -16.73
C SER A 69 -10.18 -6.84 -17.06
N SER A 70 -9.39 -6.46 -16.07
CA SER A 70 -7.98 -6.09 -16.24
C SER A 70 -7.14 -7.27 -16.72
N LYS A 71 -6.07 -6.98 -17.47
CA LYS A 71 -5.07 -7.97 -17.86
C LYS A 71 -4.05 -8.28 -16.77
N VAL A 72 -4.10 -7.58 -15.64
CA VAL A 72 -3.22 -7.79 -14.49
C VAL A 72 -3.47 -9.16 -13.87
N ARG A 73 -2.40 -9.86 -13.50
CA ARG A 73 -2.41 -11.24 -12.98
C ARG A 73 -1.73 -11.34 -11.61
N THR A 74 -1.55 -10.22 -10.93
CA THR A 74 -0.91 -10.19 -9.61
C THR A 74 -1.81 -9.46 -8.64
N LEU A 75 -2.15 -10.12 -7.55
CA LEU A 75 -2.78 -9.53 -6.38
C LEU A 75 -1.70 -9.04 -5.42
N GLN A 76 -1.91 -7.90 -4.85
CA GLN A 76 -1.15 -7.31 -3.76
C GLN A 76 -2.07 -7.28 -2.55
N VAL A 77 -1.65 -7.90 -1.46
CA VAL A 77 -2.44 -8.06 -0.24
C VAL A 77 -1.67 -7.40 0.89
N SER A 78 -2.29 -6.41 1.52
CA SER A 78 -1.66 -5.62 2.58
C SER A 78 -2.59 -5.47 3.78
N TYR A 79 -2.01 -5.56 4.99
CA TYR A 79 -2.70 -5.37 6.24
C TYR A 79 -1.77 -4.77 7.28
N LEU A 80 -2.31 -3.90 8.14
CA LEU A 80 -1.52 -3.22 9.16
C LEU A 80 -0.95 -4.25 10.17
N GLY A 81 0.36 -4.22 10.39
CA GLY A 81 1.05 -5.16 11.28
C GLY A 81 1.42 -6.49 10.61
N TYR A 82 1.21 -6.63 9.29
CA TYR A 82 1.55 -7.82 8.53
C TYR A 82 2.49 -7.49 7.37
N THR A 83 3.25 -8.47 6.95
CA THR A 83 4.11 -8.36 5.76
C THR A 83 3.24 -8.43 4.51
N GLU A 84 3.41 -7.45 3.62
CA GLU A 84 2.73 -7.42 2.34
C GLU A 84 3.07 -8.65 1.50
N LYS A 85 2.06 -9.19 0.82
CA LYS A 85 2.21 -10.39 -0.01
C LYS A 85 1.70 -10.17 -1.42
N GLU A 86 2.49 -10.58 -2.39
CA GLU A 86 2.11 -10.62 -3.79
C GLU A 86 1.80 -12.05 -4.23
N LEU A 87 0.68 -12.24 -4.91
CA LEU A 87 0.24 -13.53 -5.41
C LEU A 87 -0.13 -13.44 -6.90
N LYS A 88 0.49 -14.27 -7.71
CA LYS A 88 0.09 -14.43 -9.12
C LYS A 88 -1.10 -15.38 -9.21
N PHE A 89 -2.08 -15.05 -10.03
CA PHE A 89 -3.26 -15.89 -10.26
C PHE A 89 -3.57 -16.05 -11.75
N VAL A 90 -4.35 -17.07 -12.06
CA VAL A 90 -4.84 -17.33 -13.41
C VAL A 90 -6.35 -17.03 -13.44
N PRO A 91 -6.83 -16.14 -14.33
CA PRO A 91 -8.25 -15.86 -14.47
C PRO A 91 -9.05 -17.12 -14.76
N GLY A 92 -10.25 -17.23 -14.18
CA GLY A 92 -11.11 -18.40 -14.29
C GLY A 92 -10.71 -19.59 -13.42
N LYS A 93 -9.56 -19.54 -12.71
CA LYS A 93 -9.15 -20.52 -11.71
C LYS A 93 -8.91 -19.91 -10.33
N ALA A 94 -9.26 -18.63 -10.14
CA ALA A 94 -8.99 -17.87 -8.92
C ALA A 94 -10.21 -17.78 -7.98
N GLU A 95 -11.03 -18.82 -7.93
CA GLU A 95 -12.27 -18.81 -7.14
C GLU A 95 -12.11 -19.26 -5.69
N HIS A 96 -10.97 -19.86 -5.31
CA HIS A 96 -10.73 -20.34 -3.96
C HIS A 96 -9.27 -20.11 -3.53
N LEU A 97 -8.85 -18.84 -3.55
CA LEU A 97 -7.50 -18.48 -3.13
C LEU A 97 -7.40 -18.50 -1.61
N LYS A 98 -6.44 -19.24 -1.08
CA LYS A 98 -6.05 -19.19 0.34
C LYS A 98 -4.77 -18.36 0.46
N ILE A 99 -4.85 -17.25 1.16
CA ILE A 99 -3.76 -16.30 1.33
C ILE A 99 -3.43 -16.24 2.82
N GLN A 100 -2.19 -16.55 3.17
CA GLN A 100 -1.70 -16.44 4.54
C GLN A 100 -0.75 -15.23 4.61
N LEU A 101 -0.99 -14.32 5.55
CA LEU A 101 -0.13 -13.19 5.85
C LEU A 101 0.69 -13.50 7.11
N ALA A 102 1.95 -13.18 7.08
CA ALA A 102 2.83 -13.26 8.22
C ALA A 102 2.81 -11.94 9.00
N PRO A 103 2.61 -11.96 10.32
CA PRO A 103 2.73 -10.75 11.12
C PRO A 103 4.14 -10.18 10.98
N THR A 104 4.24 -8.87 10.83
CA THR A 104 5.52 -8.19 10.85
C THR A 104 6.02 -8.20 12.29
N SER A 105 7.09 -8.96 12.57
CA SER A 105 7.83 -8.79 13.81
C SER A 105 8.45 -7.38 13.77
N ILE A 106 7.78 -6.42 14.37
CA ILE A 106 8.42 -5.14 14.67
C ILE A 106 9.44 -5.47 15.74
N ASN A 107 10.67 -5.80 15.34
CA ASN A 107 11.80 -5.66 16.21
C ASN A 107 11.88 -4.16 16.51
N LEU A 108 11.25 -3.73 17.58
CA LEU A 108 11.55 -2.49 18.24
C LEU A 108 13.01 -2.65 18.70
N SER A 109 13.93 -2.47 17.80
CA SER A 109 15.32 -2.21 18.17
C SER A 109 15.23 -0.98 19.02
N GLU A 110 15.38 -1.18 20.33
CA GLU A 110 15.46 -0.10 21.30
C GLU A 110 16.49 0.89 20.75
N VAL A 111 15.98 2.02 20.23
CA VAL A 111 16.84 3.12 19.84
C VAL A 111 17.40 3.65 21.15
N ILE A 112 18.50 3.04 21.62
CA ILE A 112 19.27 3.57 22.71
C ILE A 112 19.85 4.89 22.20
N ILE A 113 19.10 5.96 22.37
CA ILE A 113 19.60 7.32 22.25
C ILE A 113 20.64 7.47 23.38
N LYS A 114 21.87 7.09 23.11
CA LYS A 114 22.97 7.48 24.00
C LYS A 114 23.03 8.99 23.92
N PRO A 115 22.70 9.72 25.02
CA PRO A 115 22.88 11.16 25.02
C PRO A 115 24.36 11.38 24.72
N GLY A 116 24.64 12.00 23.59
CA GLY A 116 25.99 12.40 23.26
C GLY A 116 26.48 13.22 24.43
N LYS A 117 27.55 12.77 25.12
CA LYS A 117 28.22 13.62 26.07
C LYS A 117 28.79 14.80 25.29
N GLU A 118 27.97 15.83 25.09
CA GLU A 118 28.50 17.13 24.72
C GLU A 118 29.44 17.52 25.85
N ARG A 119 30.76 17.44 25.55
CA ARG A 119 31.74 17.92 26.48
C ARG A 119 31.48 19.40 26.67
N TYR A 120 30.91 19.75 27.84
CA TYR A 120 30.75 21.13 28.27
C TYR A 120 32.10 21.84 28.19
N ARG A 121 32.30 22.64 27.16
CA ARG A 121 33.50 23.47 27.00
C ARG A 121 33.27 24.72 27.83
N LYS A 122 34.00 24.81 28.98
CA LYS A 122 33.99 26.04 29.79
C LYS A 122 34.64 27.22 29.04
N LYS A 123 35.55 26.96 28.12
CA LYS A 123 36.22 27.95 27.29
C LYS A 123 35.36 28.21 26.05
N ASP A 124 35.03 29.46 25.81
CA ASP A 124 34.19 29.95 24.69
C ASP A 124 32.69 29.61 24.74
N ASN A 125 32.15 29.30 25.93
CA ASN A 125 30.73 29.12 26.09
C ASN A 125 30.07 30.50 26.32
N PRO A 126 29.11 30.95 25.46
CA PRO A 126 28.44 32.24 25.59
C PRO A 126 27.74 32.42 26.95
N ALA A 127 27.18 31.33 27.51
CA ALA A 127 26.52 31.35 28.81
C ALA A 127 27.47 31.68 29.96
N VAL A 128 28.75 31.19 29.90
CA VAL A 128 29.77 31.50 30.92
C VAL A 128 30.15 32.97 30.84
N THR A 129 30.30 33.52 29.64
CA THR A 129 30.57 34.94 29.41
C THR A 129 29.45 35.83 29.91
N PHE A 130 28.20 35.42 29.64
CA PHE A 130 27.02 36.13 30.11
C PHE A 130 26.96 36.19 31.66
N ILE A 131 27.14 35.04 32.32
CA ILE A 131 27.14 34.96 33.78
C ILE A 131 28.26 35.82 34.39
N LYS A 132 29.49 35.79 33.85
CA LYS A 132 30.59 36.63 34.30
C LYS A 132 30.27 38.12 34.18
N ASN A 133 29.66 38.54 33.08
CA ASN A 133 29.24 39.92 32.88
C ASN A 133 28.09 40.34 33.81
N ALA A 134 27.16 39.41 34.12
CA ALA A 134 26.09 39.66 35.09
C ALA A 134 26.62 39.82 36.49
N ILE A 135 27.61 39.01 36.91
CA ILE A 135 28.25 39.09 38.21
C ILE A 135 29.04 40.40 38.33
N ALA A 136 29.82 40.78 37.31
CA ALA A 136 30.60 42.02 37.31
C ALA A 136 29.71 43.28 37.39
N ARG A 137 28.49 43.25 36.90
CA ARG A 137 27.53 44.38 37.02
C ARG A 137 26.75 44.39 38.31
N ARG A 138 26.84 43.35 39.12
CA ARG A 138 26.11 43.25 40.39
C ARG A 138 26.52 44.35 41.35
N GLU A 139 27.83 44.68 41.45
CA GLU A 139 28.34 45.73 42.36
C GLU A 139 27.89 47.13 41.93
N SER A 140 27.66 47.35 40.63
CA SER A 140 27.18 48.62 40.09
C SER A 140 25.68 48.83 40.23
N ASN A 141 24.92 47.78 40.53
CA ASN A 141 23.45 47.82 40.63
C ASN A 141 22.93 47.53 42.03
N ASP A 142 23.80 47.54 43.07
CA ASP A 142 23.39 47.40 44.48
C ASP A 142 22.93 48.78 45.03
N PRO A 143 21.61 49.03 45.18
CA PRO A 143 21.14 50.29 45.77
C PRO A 143 21.33 50.19 47.31
N ARG A 144 22.38 50.80 47.80
CA ARG A 144 22.52 51.09 49.24
C ARG A 144 21.87 52.41 49.55
#